data_5b23cd082ef2ccb38a96efb3a0c5bb2f
#
_entry.id   5b23cd082ef2ccb38a96efb3a0c5bb2f
#
_cell.length_a   1.000
_cell.length_b   1.000
_cell.length_c   1.000
_cell.angle_alpha   90.00
_cell.angle_beta   90.00
_cell.angle_gamma   90.00
#
_symmetry.space_group_name_H-M   'P 1'
#
loop_
_entity.id
_entity.type
_entity.pdbx_description
1 polymer ?
#
loop_
_entity_poly.entity_id
_entity_poly.type
_entity_poly.pdbx_seq_one_letter_code
_entity_poly.pdbx_strand_id
1 'polypeptide(L)'
;EIGSGLVGSEMCIRDRIKKRHTYRDSEPTTSILTITSNVVYGKYTGAMPDGRPAGTPLSPGANPSYGAEQNGLLASLNSLTKLPYEWALDGISNTQTMNPDALGHNEDERVANLVNVMDGYFDQGAHHLNVNVFGKDKLIDAMEHPEKPEYANFTIRVSGYAVKFIDLTKEQQMDVISRTFHDRM
;
A
#
# COMPACT_ATOMS: atom_id res chain seq x y z
N GLU A 1 3.00 -5.68 17.39
CA GLU A 1 1.64 -5.88 17.92
C GLU A 1 0.77 -4.72 17.46
N ILE A 2 -0.17 -4.99 16.58
CA ILE A 2 -1.23 -4.03 16.25
C ILE A 2 -2.07 -3.91 17.52
N GLY A 3 -2.11 -2.71 18.09
CA GLY A 3 -2.86 -2.47 19.33
C GLY A 3 -4.29 -2.98 19.24
N SER A 4 -4.67 -3.85 20.15
CA SER A 4 -5.95 -4.57 20.18
C SER A 4 -7.21 -3.68 20.12
N GLY A 5 -7.08 -2.37 20.33
CA GLY A 5 -8.19 -1.43 20.31
C GLY A 5 -8.69 -1.03 18.93
N LEU A 6 -7.78 -0.91 17.92
CA LEU A 6 -8.17 -0.49 16.57
C LEU A 6 -8.82 -1.63 15.80
N VAL A 7 -8.23 -2.81 15.85
CA VAL A 7 -8.77 -4.03 15.22
C VAL A 7 -10.17 -4.35 15.77
N GLY A 8 -10.40 -4.12 17.07
CA GLY A 8 -11.72 -4.34 17.69
C GLY A 8 -12.80 -3.39 17.18
N SER A 9 -12.51 -2.10 16.99
CA SER A 9 -13.50 -1.12 16.52
C SER A 9 -13.84 -1.30 15.04
N GLU A 10 -12.87 -1.57 14.19
CA GLU A 10 -13.10 -1.85 12.78
C GLU A 10 -13.87 -3.14 12.56
N MET A 11 -13.57 -4.20 13.30
CA MET A 11 -14.37 -5.43 13.30
C MET A 11 -15.81 -5.17 13.72
N CYS A 12 -16.05 -4.36 14.74
CA CYS A 12 -17.41 -4.00 15.18
C CYS A 12 -18.19 -3.21 14.14
N ILE A 13 -17.55 -2.28 13.44
CA ILE A 13 -18.18 -1.49 12.37
C ILE A 13 -18.58 -2.43 11.23
N ARG A 14 -17.68 -3.29 10.80
CA ARG A 14 -17.90 -4.27 9.76
C ARG A 14 -19.01 -5.25 10.10
N ASP A 15 -19.01 -5.83 11.30
CA ASP A 15 -20.05 -6.75 11.76
C ASP A 15 -21.43 -6.10 11.79
N ARG A 16 -21.49 -4.81 12.12
CA ARG A 16 -22.75 -4.04 12.08
C ARG A 16 -23.21 -3.79 10.65
N ILE A 17 -22.29 -3.50 9.72
CA ILE A 17 -22.61 -3.30 8.30
C ILE A 17 -23.11 -4.60 7.69
N LYS A 18 -22.42 -5.72 7.93
CA LYS A 18 -22.80 -7.05 7.41
C LYS A 18 -24.20 -7.52 7.85
N LYS A 19 -24.65 -7.09 9.02
CA LYS A 19 -26.01 -7.39 9.56
C LYS A 19 -27.10 -6.49 8.98
N ARG A 20 -26.77 -5.52 8.12
CA ARG A 20 -27.75 -4.64 7.50
C ARG A 20 -28.23 -5.22 6.19
N HIS A 21 -29.55 -5.38 6.07
CA HIS A 21 -30.18 -5.68 4.77
C HIS A 21 -30.27 -4.41 3.94
N THR A 22 -29.93 -4.51 2.67
CA THR A 22 -30.13 -3.43 1.70
C THR A 22 -31.53 -3.50 1.12
N TYR A 23 -31.92 -2.46 0.39
CA TYR A 23 -33.23 -2.40 -0.26
C TYR A 23 -33.52 -3.57 -1.22
N ARG A 24 -32.47 -4.20 -1.78
CA ARG A 24 -32.60 -5.33 -2.72
C ARG A 24 -32.01 -6.63 -2.17
N ASP A 25 -31.94 -6.80 -0.88
CA ASP A 25 -31.34 -7.95 -0.20
C ASP A 25 -29.91 -8.27 -0.64
N SER A 26 -29.18 -7.25 -1.13
CA SER A 26 -27.77 -7.40 -1.41
C SER A 26 -26.95 -7.31 -0.09
N GLU A 27 -25.88 -8.06 -0.02
CA GLU A 27 -24.99 -8.02 1.13
C GLU A 27 -24.02 -6.84 1.00
N PRO A 28 -23.87 -6.01 2.04
CA PRO A 28 -22.81 -5.01 2.09
C PRO A 28 -21.44 -5.68 2.14
N THR A 29 -20.52 -5.19 1.33
CA THR A 29 -19.12 -5.61 1.34
C THR A 29 -18.21 -4.46 1.79
N THR A 30 -16.94 -4.72 1.97
CA THR A 30 -15.94 -3.72 2.31
C THR A 30 -14.85 -3.70 1.26
N SER A 31 -14.25 -2.52 1.06
CA SER A 31 -12.97 -2.38 0.35
C SER A 31 -11.93 -1.75 1.26
N ILE A 32 -10.67 -2.05 0.99
CA ILE A 32 -9.51 -1.43 1.66
C ILE A 32 -8.70 -0.73 0.57
N LEU A 33 -9.12 0.48 0.27
CA LEU A 33 -8.60 1.26 -0.85
C LEU A 33 -8.66 2.76 -0.51
N THR A 34 -7.57 3.48 -0.74
CA THR A 34 -7.53 4.94 -0.56
C THR A 34 -7.18 5.69 -1.83
N ILE A 35 -6.66 5.03 -2.85
CA ILE A 35 -6.12 5.66 -4.06
C ILE A 35 -5.06 6.70 -3.64
N THR A 36 -5.04 7.89 -4.22
CA THR A 36 -4.23 9.04 -3.77
C THR A 36 -4.95 9.90 -2.73
N SER A 37 -6.16 9.54 -2.36
CA SER A 37 -6.98 10.27 -1.38
C SER A 37 -6.48 10.12 0.06
N ASN A 38 -5.58 9.17 0.32
CA ASN A 38 -4.93 9.00 1.63
C ASN A 38 -4.30 10.31 2.15
N VAL A 39 -3.71 11.13 1.28
CA VAL A 39 -3.14 12.43 1.62
C VAL A 39 -4.24 13.40 2.08
N VAL A 40 -5.30 13.54 1.28
CA VAL A 40 -6.42 14.46 1.58
C VAL A 40 -7.18 14.01 2.82
N TYR A 41 -7.50 12.72 2.94
CA TYR A 41 -8.19 12.20 4.12
C TYR A 41 -7.35 12.39 5.38
N GLY A 42 -6.03 12.16 5.30
CA GLY A 42 -5.12 12.38 6.41
C GLY A 42 -5.12 13.81 6.91
N LYS A 43 -5.15 14.81 6.01
CA LYS A 43 -5.21 16.24 6.37
C LYS A 43 -6.38 16.59 7.29
N TYR A 44 -7.52 15.93 7.12
CA TYR A 44 -8.73 16.19 7.88
C TYR A 44 -8.96 15.18 9.02
N THR A 45 -8.03 14.24 9.23
CA THR A 45 -8.13 13.23 10.28
C THR A 45 -7.28 13.64 11.48
N GLY A 46 -7.86 13.60 12.68
CA GLY A 46 -7.16 13.83 13.95
C GLY A 46 -6.08 12.78 14.22
N ALA A 47 -5.38 12.91 15.34
CA ALA A 47 -4.45 11.89 15.80
C ALA A 47 -5.19 10.56 16.07
N MET A 48 -4.54 9.45 15.75
CA MET A 48 -5.12 8.11 15.90
C MET A 48 -4.41 7.32 17.01
N PRO A 49 -5.11 6.34 17.62
CA PRO A 49 -4.54 5.54 18.72
C PRO A 49 -3.33 4.69 18.35
N ASP A 50 -3.09 4.43 17.06
CA ASP A 50 -1.91 3.73 16.53
C ASP A 50 -0.63 4.59 16.55
N GLY A 51 -0.74 5.85 16.97
CA GLY A 51 0.37 6.81 17.03
C GLY A 51 0.46 7.74 15.81
N ARG A 52 -0.44 7.63 14.81
CA ARG A 52 -0.46 8.54 13.68
C ARG A 52 -0.77 9.97 14.13
N PRO A 53 0.10 10.97 13.82
CA PRO A 53 -0.18 12.37 14.15
C PRO A 53 -1.36 12.93 13.34
N ALA A 54 -2.04 13.93 13.90
CA ALA A 54 -3.07 14.66 13.18
C ALA A 54 -2.52 15.29 11.88
N GLY A 55 -3.31 15.26 10.81
CA GLY A 55 -2.96 15.90 9.54
C GLY A 55 -1.95 15.15 8.67
N THR A 56 -1.38 14.03 9.12
CA THR A 56 -0.49 13.20 8.30
C THR A 56 -1.29 12.27 7.37
N PRO A 57 -0.74 11.87 6.21
CA PRO A 57 -1.43 10.95 5.31
C PRO A 57 -1.87 9.65 6.00
N LEU A 58 -3.00 9.09 5.59
CA LEU A 58 -3.39 7.72 5.93
C LEU A 58 -2.54 6.72 5.13
N SER A 59 -2.55 5.47 5.54
CA SER A 59 -1.89 4.40 4.79
C SER A 59 -2.47 4.28 3.37
N PRO A 60 -1.65 4.00 2.35
CA PRO A 60 -2.12 3.79 1.00
C PRO A 60 -2.76 2.40 0.87
N GLY A 61 -4.09 2.33 0.87
CA GLY A 61 -4.82 1.06 0.83
C GLY A 61 -4.59 0.21 2.08
N ALA A 62 -4.29 -1.06 1.89
CA ALA A 62 -4.03 -2.03 2.96
C ALA A 62 -2.59 -2.01 3.48
N ASN A 63 -1.70 -1.20 2.90
CA ASN A 63 -0.33 -1.10 3.39
C ASN A 63 -0.29 -0.71 4.86
N PRO A 64 0.70 -1.19 5.63
CA PRO A 64 0.95 -0.69 6.97
C PRO A 64 1.18 0.82 7.01
N SER A 65 0.96 1.43 8.16
CA SER A 65 1.23 2.86 8.37
C SER A 65 2.69 3.19 8.12
N TYR A 66 2.97 4.42 7.69
CA TYR A 66 4.33 4.89 7.43
C TYR A 66 5.25 4.63 8.61
N GLY A 67 6.40 4.01 8.33
CA GLY A 67 7.40 3.64 9.33
C GLY A 67 7.13 2.36 10.12
N ALA A 68 6.01 1.68 9.90
CA ALA A 68 5.70 0.41 10.57
C ALA A 68 6.37 -0.80 9.91
N GLU A 69 6.73 -0.71 8.63
CA GLU A 69 7.34 -1.79 7.84
C GLU A 69 8.87 -1.85 8.05
N GLN A 70 9.32 -2.25 9.24
CA GLN A 70 10.75 -2.23 9.60
C GLN A 70 11.47 -3.56 9.42
N ASN A 71 10.73 -4.67 9.25
CA ASN A 71 11.27 -6.02 9.24
C ASN A 71 11.40 -6.62 7.83
N GLY A 72 11.33 -5.79 6.79
CA GLY A 72 11.46 -6.20 5.39
C GLY A 72 10.14 -6.59 4.73
N LEU A 73 10.23 -6.88 3.43
CA LEU A 73 9.09 -7.15 2.57
C LEU A 73 8.23 -8.33 3.03
N LEU A 74 8.86 -9.46 3.33
CA LEU A 74 8.12 -10.68 3.72
C LEU A 74 7.34 -10.49 5.01
N ALA A 75 7.88 -9.74 5.98
CA ALA A 75 7.17 -9.43 7.22
C ALA A 75 5.94 -8.54 6.98
N SER A 76 6.06 -7.56 6.06
CA SER A 76 4.94 -6.73 5.64
C SER A 76 3.86 -7.56 4.96
N LEU A 77 4.21 -8.36 3.95
CA LEU A 77 3.27 -9.23 3.23
C LEU A 77 2.59 -10.24 4.16
N ASN A 78 3.34 -10.90 5.03
CA ASN A 78 2.79 -11.84 6.02
C ASN A 78 1.83 -11.16 7.02
N SER A 79 1.98 -9.87 7.28
CA SER A 79 1.03 -9.13 8.10
C SER A 79 -0.26 -8.89 7.34
N LEU A 80 -0.18 -8.60 6.05
CA LEU A 80 -1.33 -8.35 5.18
C LEU A 80 -2.13 -9.62 4.92
N THR A 81 -1.50 -10.80 4.85
CA THR A 81 -2.23 -12.07 4.67
C THR A 81 -3.17 -12.42 5.82
N LYS A 82 -3.02 -11.75 6.98
CA LYS A 82 -3.91 -11.92 8.13
C LYS A 82 -5.21 -11.11 8.02
N LEU A 83 -5.34 -10.27 6.99
CA LEU A 83 -6.58 -9.55 6.73
C LEU A 83 -7.68 -10.53 6.28
N PRO A 84 -8.93 -10.32 6.69
CA PRO A 84 -10.04 -11.20 6.31
C PRO A 84 -10.50 -10.91 4.87
N TYR A 85 -9.80 -11.43 3.90
CA TYR A 85 -10.04 -11.21 2.48
C TYR A 85 -11.45 -11.61 2.03
N GLU A 86 -12.04 -12.63 2.66
CA GLU A 86 -13.40 -13.08 2.41
C GLU A 86 -14.48 -12.02 2.70
N TRP A 87 -14.11 -10.93 3.36
CA TRP A 87 -15.02 -9.84 3.68
C TRP A 87 -14.74 -8.56 2.89
N ALA A 88 -13.62 -8.52 2.20
CA ALA A 88 -13.21 -7.38 1.38
C ALA A 88 -13.50 -7.66 -0.10
N LEU A 89 -14.76 -8.02 -0.42
CA LEU A 89 -15.17 -8.42 -1.76
C LEU A 89 -15.15 -7.28 -2.78
N ASP A 90 -15.14 -6.02 -2.31
CA ASP A 90 -14.96 -4.84 -3.17
C ASP A 90 -13.48 -4.53 -3.48
N GLY A 91 -12.56 -5.32 -2.93
CA GLY A 91 -11.14 -5.28 -3.22
C GLY A 91 -10.27 -4.73 -2.11
N ILE A 92 -9.01 -5.13 -2.17
CA ILE A 92 -7.92 -4.65 -1.31
C ILE A 92 -6.80 -4.15 -2.22
N SER A 93 -6.25 -2.96 -1.93
CA SER A 93 -5.07 -2.46 -2.61
C SER A 93 -3.85 -2.60 -1.71
N ASN A 94 -2.88 -3.38 -2.16
CA ASN A 94 -1.55 -3.47 -1.59
C ASN A 94 -0.52 -3.06 -2.64
N THR A 95 0.33 -2.09 -2.33
CA THR A 95 1.38 -1.59 -3.22
C THR A 95 2.71 -1.60 -2.50
N GLN A 96 3.62 -2.45 -2.93
CA GLN A 96 4.96 -2.56 -2.37
C GLN A 96 6.00 -1.93 -3.29
N THR A 97 6.96 -1.23 -2.73
CA THR A 97 8.10 -0.69 -3.47
C THR A 97 9.38 -1.35 -2.99
N MET A 98 10.13 -1.91 -3.93
CA MET A 98 11.34 -2.67 -3.66
C MET A 98 12.53 -2.02 -4.35
N ASN A 99 13.65 -1.93 -3.63
CA ASN A 99 14.91 -1.66 -4.28
C ASN A 99 15.29 -2.87 -5.15
N PRO A 100 15.71 -2.69 -6.40
CA PRO A 100 16.13 -3.81 -7.26
C PRO A 100 17.15 -4.75 -6.62
N ASP A 101 18.09 -4.20 -5.83
CA ASP A 101 19.14 -4.99 -5.19
C ASP A 101 18.65 -5.86 -4.03
N ALA A 102 17.47 -5.52 -3.45
CA ALA A 102 16.82 -6.37 -2.47
C ALA A 102 16.26 -7.68 -3.07
N LEU A 103 15.95 -7.66 -4.38
CA LEU A 103 15.46 -8.84 -5.10
C LEU A 103 16.58 -9.75 -5.62
N GLY A 104 17.81 -9.26 -5.76
CA GLY A 104 18.94 -10.08 -6.25
C GLY A 104 19.97 -9.26 -7.00
N HIS A 105 21.08 -9.91 -7.33
CA HIS A 105 22.24 -9.28 -7.95
C HIS A 105 22.20 -9.28 -9.48
N ASN A 106 21.37 -10.12 -10.08
CA ASN A 106 21.17 -10.23 -11.51
C ASN A 106 19.69 -10.38 -11.85
N GLU A 107 19.35 -10.31 -13.14
CA GLU A 107 17.97 -10.33 -13.62
C GLU A 107 17.26 -11.65 -13.28
N ASP A 108 17.93 -12.79 -13.47
CA ASP A 108 17.35 -14.10 -13.20
C ASP A 108 17.02 -14.29 -11.71
N GLU A 109 17.90 -13.86 -10.82
CA GLU A 109 17.66 -13.89 -9.38
C GLU A 109 16.49 -12.97 -9.00
N ARG A 110 16.44 -11.76 -9.56
CA ARG A 110 15.36 -10.79 -9.28
C ARG A 110 14.01 -11.32 -9.70
N VAL A 111 13.94 -11.93 -10.89
CA VAL A 111 12.71 -12.56 -11.39
C VAL A 111 12.31 -13.73 -10.50
N ALA A 112 13.24 -14.67 -10.21
CA ALA A 112 12.95 -15.85 -9.41
C ALA A 112 12.49 -15.46 -7.99
N ASN A 113 13.17 -14.51 -7.35
CA ASN A 113 12.81 -14.06 -6.01
C ASN A 113 11.47 -13.32 -5.98
N LEU A 114 11.18 -12.49 -6.99
CA LEU A 114 9.87 -11.83 -7.09
C LEU A 114 8.75 -12.85 -7.27
N VAL A 115 8.92 -13.87 -8.12
CA VAL A 115 7.96 -14.96 -8.32
C VAL A 115 7.71 -15.69 -6.99
N ASN A 116 8.77 -16.09 -6.29
CA ASN A 116 8.66 -16.78 -5.01
C ASN A 116 7.92 -15.95 -3.94
N VAL A 117 8.17 -14.65 -3.90
CA VAL A 117 7.46 -13.72 -3.00
C VAL A 117 5.98 -13.65 -3.34
N MET A 118 5.65 -13.54 -4.63
CA MET A 118 4.26 -13.50 -5.10
C MET A 118 3.53 -14.80 -4.81
N ASP A 119 4.13 -15.94 -5.14
CA ASP A 119 3.55 -17.26 -4.87
C ASP A 119 3.28 -17.44 -3.39
N GLY A 120 4.26 -17.19 -2.53
CA GLY A 120 4.09 -17.33 -1.08
C GLY A 120 3.06 -16.34 -0.48
N TYR A 121 2.86 -15.18 -1.09
CA TYR A 121 1.85 -14.22 -0.68
C TYR A 121 0.43 -14.68 -1.09
N PHE A 122 0.26 -15.12 -2.33
CA PHE A 122 -1.02 -15.58 -2.84
C PHE A 122 -1.44 -16.95 -2.27
N ASP A 123 -0.50 -17.85 -2.01
CA ASP A 123 -0.77 -19.13 -1.35
C ASP A 123 -1.36 -18.97 0.07
N GLN A 124 -1.10 -17.83 0.72
CA GLN A 124 -1.69 -17.48 2.00
C GLN A 124 -3.09 -16.85 1.89
N GLY A 125 -3.69 -16.83 0.70
CA GLY A 125 -5.05 -16.35 0.45
C GLY A 125 -5.16 -14.86 0.10
N ALA A 126 -4.04 -14.14 -0.03
CA ALA A 126 -4.06 -12.78 -0.56
C ALA A 126 -4.46 -12.76 -2.04
N HIS A 127 -5.04 -11.66 -2.52
CA HIS A 127 -5.53 -11.60 -3.90
C HIS A 127 -5.14 -10.32 -4.67
N HIS A 128 -4.33 -9.45 -4.08
CA HIS A 128 -3.89 -8.24 -4.77
C HIS A 128 -2.49 -7.81 -4.33
N LEU A 129 -1.62 -7.55 -5.31
CA LEU A 129 -0.30 -6.97 -5.11
C LEU A 129 0.09 -6.11 -6.32
N ASN A 130 0.37 -4.85 -6.09
CA ASN A 130 1.10 -3.98 -7.02
C ASN A 130 2.57 -3.93 -6.60
N VAL A 131 3.47 -4.02 -7.55
CA VAL A 131 4.92 -3.95 -7.31
C VAL A 131 5.52 -2.79 -8.07
N ASN A 132 6.28 -1.97 -7.38
CA ASN A 132 7.21 -0.99 -7.93
C ASN A 132 8.64 -1.48 -7.66
N VAL A 133 9.48 -1.50 -8.70
CA VAL A 133 10.89 -1.91 -8.58
C VAL A 133 11.77 -0.76 -9.05
N PHE A 134 12.16 0.09 -8.13
CA PHE A 134 13.09 1.22 -8.35
C PHE A 134 13.60 1.76 -7.01
N GLY A 135 14.73 2.48 -7.06
CA GLY A 135 15.30 3.14 -5.90
C GLY A 135 14.63 4.48 -5.59
N LYS A 136 14.71 4.91 -4.34
CA LYS A 136 14.18 6.18 -3.86
C LYS A 136 14.82 7.39 -4.55
N ASP A 137 16.11 7.29 -4.85
CA ASP A 137 16.88 8.37 -5.52
C ASP A 137 16.30 8.73 -6.87
N LYS A 138 15.77 7.73 -7.61
CA LYS A 138 15.12 7.96 -8.89
C LYS A 138 13.85 8.82 -8.76
N LEU A 139 13.07 8.64 -7.69
CA LEU A 139 11.89 9.47 -7.44
C LEU A 139 12.27 10.90 -7.06
N ILE A 140 13.32 11.05 -6.24
CA ILE A 140 13.81 12.36 -5.83
C ILE A 140 14.30 13.13 -7.07
N ASP A 141 15.13 12.50 -7.90
CA ASP A 141 15.62 13.11 -9.13
C ASP A 141 14.48 13.46 -10.11
N ALA A 142 13.49 12.58 -10.26
CA ALA A 142 12.32 12.85 -11.10
C ALA A 142 11.44 14.00 -10.56
N MET A 143 11.39 14.19 -9.23
CA MET A 143 10.66 15.31 -8.61
C MET A 143 11.40 16.65 -8.79
N GLU A 144 12.74 16.61 -8.73
CA GLU A 144 13.59 17.80 -8.85
C GLU A 144 13.82 18.21 -10.31
N HIS A 145 13.85 17.23 -11.23
CA HIS A 145 14.16 17.39 -12.63
C HIS A 145 13.10 16.77 -13.55
N PRO A 146 11.82 17.19 -13.46
CA PRO A 146 10.72 16.60 -14.23
C PRO A 146 10.85 16.80 -15.74
N GLU A 147 11.71 17.74 -16.17
CA GLU A 147 11.99 18.07 -17.57
C GLU A 147 12.88 17.03 -18.28
N LYS A 148 13.53 16.13 -17.54
CA LYS A 148 14.40 15.11 -18.15
C LYS A 148 13.56 14.14 -19.01
N PRO A 149 13.99 13.84 -20.26
CA PRO A 149 13.21 13.00 -21.17
C PRO A 149 12.90 11.60 -20.61
N GLU A 150 13.78 11.07 -19.77
CA GLU A 150 13.63 9.75 -19.13
C GLU A 150 12.44 9.69 -18.15
N TYR A 151 12.00 10.83 -17.62
CA TYR A 151 10.87 10.91 -16.70
C TYR A 151 9.53 11.21 -17.38
N ALA A 152 9.52 11.60 -18.65
CA ALA A 152 8.31 11.94 -19.41
C ALA A 152 7.24 10.80 -19.39
N ASN A 153 7.70 9.55 -19.32
CA ASN A 153 6.82 8.37 -19.22
C ASN A 153 7.09 7.50 -17.97
N PHE A 154 7.79 8.06 -16.99
CA PHE A 154 8.06 7.34 -15.75
C PHE A 154 6.77 7.14 -14.97
N THR A 155 6.29 5.89 -14.97
CA THR A 155 5.01 5.49 -14.38
C THR A 155 5.24 4.71 -13.10
N ILE A 156 4.45 5.01 -12.08
CA ILE A 156 4.45 4.31 -10.80
C ILE A 156 3.08 3.75 -10.48
N ARG A 157 3.03 2.67 -9.70
CA ARG A 157 1.83 2.19 -9.04
C ARG A 157 1.63 2.95 -7.73
N VAL A 158 0.48 3.56 -7.56
CA VAL A 158 0.18 4.37 -6.38
C VAL A 158 -0.67 3.60 -5.38
N SER A 159 -1.87 3.22 -5.77
CA SER A 159 -2.79 2.40 -4.98
C SER A 159 -3.93 1.94 -5.90
N GLY A 160 -3.77 0.79 -6.53
CA GLY A 160 -4.75 0.22 -7.47
C GLY A 160 -4.64 0.71 -8.91
N TYR A 161 -3.86 1.75 -9.21
CA TYR A 161 -3.66 2.25 -10.57
C TYR A 161 -2.23 2.79 -10.78
N ALA A 162 -1.87 2.97 -12.05
CA ALA A 162 -0.60 3.55 -12.47
C ALA A 162 -0.79 4.99 -12.91
N VAL A 163 0.18 5.84 -12.60
CA VAL A 163 0.19 7.25 -12.97
C VAL A 163 1.61 7.68 -13.31
N LYS A 164 1.77 8.67 -14.19
CA LYS A 164 3.06 9.31 -14.38
C LYS A 164 3.44 10.06 -13.10
N PHE A 165 4.63 9.80 -12.58
CA PHE A 165 5.07 10.39 -11.32
C PHE A 165 5.13 11.91 -11.39
N ILE A 166 5.58 12.47 -12.53
CA ILE A 166 5.69 13.90 -12.73
C ILE A 166 4.34 14.64 -12.80
N ASP A 167 3.23 13.94 -13.08
CA ASP A 167 1.87 14.51 -13.11
C ASP A 167 1.23 14.60 -11.72
N LEU A 168 1.83 13.99 -10.70
CA LEU A 168 1.38 14.09 -9.32
C LEU A 168 1.68 15.47 -8.73
N THR A 169 0.83 15.94 -7.82
CA THR A 169 1.16 17.13 -7.02
C THR A 169 2.39 16.88 -6.16
N LYS A 170 3.12 17.95 -5.79
CA LYS A 170 4.30 17.81 -4.91
C LYS A 170 3.99 17.07 -3.60
N GLU A 171 2.81 17.30 -3.04
CA GLU A 171 2.38 16.61 -1.82
C GLU A 171 2.22 15.10 -2.05
N GLN A 172 1.65 14.71 -3.19
CA GLN A 172 1.50 13.30 -3.56
C GLN A 172 2.85 12.65 -3.91
N GLN A 173 3.74 13.38 -4.59
CA GLN A 173 5.11 12.92 -4.85
C GLN A 173 5.86 12.68 -3.54
N MET A 174 5.76 13.60 -2.59
CA MET A 174 6.37 13.46 -1.26
C MET A 174 5.76 12.30 -0.47
N ASP A 175 4.44 12.08 -0.58
CA ASP A 175 3.78 10.90 0.01
C ASP A 175 4.41 9.60 -0.52
N VAL A 176 4.55 9.48 -1.84
CA VAL A 176 5.17 8.29 -2.47
C VAL A 176 6.62 8.11 -2.04
N ILE A 177 7.41 9.20 -2.01
CA ILE A 177 8.82 9.17 -1.57
C ILE A 177 8.95 8.79 -0.09
N SER A 178 7.96 9.13 0.74
CA SER A 178 7.96 8.81 2.17
C SER A 178 7.48 7.39 2.49
N ARG A 179 6.93 6.66 1.51
CA ARG A 179 6.53 5.25 1.68
C ARG A 179 7.75 4.38 1.95
N THR A 180 7.49 3.20 2.48
CA THR A 180 8.55 2.23 2.73
C THR A 180 9.12 1.73 1.40
N PHE A 181 10.45 1.75 1.32
CA PHE A 181 11.23 1.08 0.28
C PHE A 181 11.90 -0.12 0.93
N HIS A 182 11.60 -1.30 0.44
CA HIS A 182 12.20 -2.51 0.98
C HIS A 182 13.59 -2.71 0.38
N ASP A 183 14.61 -2.59 1.23
CA ASP A 183 16.02 -2.85 0.89
C ASP A 183 16.42 -4.30 1.18
N ARG A 184 15.48 -5.10 1.70
CA ARG A 184 15.62 -6.54 1.97
C ARG A 184 14.26 -7.23 1.89
N MET A 185 14.32 -8.52 1.57
CA MET A 185 13.17 -9.41 1.64
C MET A 185 12.78 -9.76 3.08
#